data_90cfbc4b45455618177e7b8147c8cb3b
#
_entry.id   90cfbc4b45455618177e7b8147c8cb3b
#
_cell.length_a   1.000
_cell.length_b   1.000
_cell.length_c   1.000
_cell.angle_alpha   90.00
_cell.angle_beta   90.00
_cell.angle_gamma   90.00
#
_symmetry.space_group_name_H-M   'P 1'
#
loop_
_entity.id
_entity.type
_entity.pdbx_description
1 polymer ?
#
loop_
_entity_poly.entity_id
_entity_poly.type
_entity_poly.pdbx_seq_one_letter_code
_entity_poly.pdbx_strand_id
1 'polypeptide(L)'
;LRQVCQMVEQMGRIPYDMIRAYPSITFGLETAFASFFDAAKKQNLSASVPAGMENLTDLFDSPFGRGEEGITINGLVWMGTYEEMLARLEEKLQAGFHCVKLKIGAIDFFKELDLIKRIRDVYTKEQVELRVDANGGFLPENAMSQLEALAKYDIHSIEQPIKQHQWPKM
;
A
#
# COMPACT_ATOMS: atom_id res chain seq x y z
N LEU A 1 23.95 -0.16 6.53
CA LEU A 1 23.29 -1.45 6.78
C LEU A 1 24.19 -2.42 7.54
N ARG A 2 25.45 -2.71 7.09
CA ARG A 2 26.36 -3.66 7.74
C ARG A 2 26.57 -3.35 9.23
N GLN A 3 26.80 -2.09 9.61
CA GLN A 3 26.93 -1.67 11.02
C GLN A 3 25.65 -1.94 11.83
N VAL A 4 24.49 -1.69 11.26
CA VAL A 4 23.20 -1.97 11.92
C VAL A 4 23.04 -3.46 12.16
N CYS A 5 23.35 -4.32 11.17
CA CYS A 5 23.30 -5.77 11.35
C CYS A 5 24.24 -6.26 12.46
N GLN A 6 25.50 -5.76 12.49
CA GLN A 6 26.45 -6.09 13.55
C GLN A 6 25.95 -5.68 14.94
N MET A 7 25.29 -4.52 15.05
CA MET A 7 24.70 -4.08 16.31
C MET A 7 23.50 -4.94 16.72
N VAL A 8 22.68 -5.34 15.77
CA VAL A 8 21.56 -6.27 16.04
C VAL A 8 22.10 -7.60 16.57
N GLU A 9 23.15 -8.15 15.96
CA GLU A 9 23.81 -9.38 16.46
C GLU A 9 24.36 -9.23 17.88
N GLN A 10 25.01 -8.09 18.17
CA GLN A 10 25.61 -7.83 19.48
C GLN A 10 24.59 -7.52 20.57
N MET A 11 23.55 -6.79 20.25
CA MET A 11 22.58 -6.27 21.22
C MET A 11 21.35 -7.16 21.38
N GLY A 12 21.09 -8.06 20.45
CA GLY A 12 19.86 -8.87 20.41
C GLY A 12 18.57 -8.06 20.26
N ARG A 13 18.69 -6.78 19.83
CA ARG A 13 17.53 -5.89 19.63
C ARG A 13 17.77 -4.91 18.49
N ILE A 14 16.68 -4.32 17.99
CA ILE A 14 16.74 -3.28 16.94
C ILE A 14 17.26 -1.96 17.55
N PRO A 15 18.33 -1.37 17.00
CA PRO A 15 18.87 -0.10 17.48
C PRO A 15 18.07 1.10 16.93
N TYR A 16 16.83 1.29 17.39
CA TYR A 16 15.89 2.30 16.88
C TYR A 16 16.47 3.72 16.86
N ASP A 17 17.26 4.10 17.86
CA ASP A 17 17.84 5.44 17.95
C ASP A 17 18.75 5.76 16.77
N MET A 18 19.38 4.76 16.18
CA MET A 18 20.28 4.94 15.03
C MET A 18 19.57 4.92 13.69
N ILE A 19 18.41 4.28 13.60
CA ILE A 19 17.71 4.03 12.33
C ILE A 19 16.42 4.80 12.20
N ARG A 20 16.02 5.58 13.21
CA ARG A 20 14.77 6.36 13.21
C ARG A 20 14.60 7.25 11.96
N ALA A 21 15.69 7.77 11.41
CA ALA A 21 15.68 8.58 10.19
C ALA A 21 15.49 7.75 8.91
N TYR A 22 15.47 6.42 9.01
CA TYR A 22 15.41 5.50 7.87
C TYR A 22 14.25 4.52 8.01
N PRO A 23 13.00 4.94 7.77
CA PRO A 23 11.79 4.12 8.01
C PRO A 23 11.82 2.77 7.28
N SER A 24 12.33 2.72 6.06
CA SER A 24 12.43 1.47 5.28
C SER A 24 13.39 0.45 5.91
N ILE A 25 14.49 0.92 6.53
CA ILE A 25 15.41 0.04 7.25
C ILE A 25 14.76 -0.48 8.52
N THR A 26 14.08 0.40 9.27
CA THR A 26 13.32 0.04 10.46
C THR A 26 12.30 -1.04 10.14
N PHE A 27 11.44 -0.78 9.14
CA PHE A 27 10.42 -1.73 8.70
C PHE A 27 11.02 -3.09 8.28
N GLY A 28 12.11 -3.08 7.51
CA GLY A 28 12.78 -4.30 7.07
C GLY A 28 13.32 -5.13 8.24
N LEU A 29 13.91 -4.49 9.25
CA LEU A 29 14.40 -5.18 10.45
C LEU A 29 13.24 -5.72 11.30
N GLU A 30 12.20 -4.92 11.55
CA GLU A 30 11.02 -5.36 12.30
C GLU A 30 10.34 -6.55 11.62
N THR A 31 10.19 -6.52 10.30
CA THR A 31 9.61 -7.62 9.52
C THR A 31 10.48 -8.89 9.62
N ALA A 32 11.80 -8.75 9.52
CA ALA A 32 12.73 -9.88 9.64
C ALA A 32 12.66 -10.52 11.03
N PHE A 33 12.63 -9.71 12.09
CA PHE A 33 12.48 -10.21 13.47
C PHE A 33 11.11 -10.89 13.67
N ALA A 34 10.03 -10.27 13.21
CA ALA A 34 8.69 -10.86 13.32
C ALA A 34 8.63 -12.23 12.62
N SER A 35 9.18 -12.34 11.41
CA SER A 35 9.24 -13.60 10.65
C SER A 35 10.09 -14.65 11.36
N PHE A 36 11.23 -14.25 11.95
CA PHE A 36 12.10 -15.15 12.70
C PHE A 36 11.40 -15.72 13.94
N PHE A 37 10.75 -14.87 14.73
CA PHE A 37 10.06 -15.31 15.94
C PHE A 37 8.83 -16.16 15.64
N ASP A 38 8.06 -15.84 14.59
CA ASP A 38 6.96 -16.69 14.13
C ASP A 38 7.45 -18.09 13.73
N ALA A 39 8.54 -18.16 12.97
CA ALA A 39 9.14 -19.42 12.58
C ALA A 39 9.69 -20.21 13.80
N ALA A 40 10.34 -19.52 14.74
CA ALA A 40 10.86 -20.14 15.97
C ALA A 40 9.72 -20.69 16.86
N LYS A 41 8.62 -19.95 17.00
CA LYS A 41 7.42 -20.37 17.72
C LYS A 41 6.82 -21.63 17.10
N LYS A 42 6.65 -21.67 15.78
CA LYS A 42 6.13 -22.83 15.05
C LYS A 42 6.99 -24.08 15.18
N GLN A 43 8.30 -23.92 15.38
CA GLN A 43 9.25 -25.03 15.58
C GLN A 43 9.47 -25.38 17.06
N ASN A 44 8.72 -24.77 17.98
CA ASN A 44 8.92 -24.92 19.43
C ASN A 44 10.36 -24.59 19.91
N LEU A 45 11.04 -23.69 19.21
CA LEU A 45 12.37 -23.22 19.62
C LEU A 45 12.20 -22.16 20.71
N SER A 46 12.99 -22.28 21.79
CA SER A 46 13.03 -21.28 22.87
C SER A 46 13.76 -20.01 22.41
N ALA A 47 13.13 -19.21 21.57
CA ALA A 47 13.62 -17.89 21.23
C ALA A 47 12.95 -16.88 22.17
N SER A 48 13.75 -16.18 22.97
CA SER A 48 13.25 -15.06 23.78
C SER A 48 12.92 -13.88 22.86
N VAL A 49 11.67 -13.43 22.88
CA VAL A 49 11.24 -12.25 22.14
C VAL A 49 11.85 -11.00 22.80
N PRO A 50 12.54 -10.12 22.06
CA PRO A 50 13.04 -8.87 22.61
C PRO A 50 11.92 -7.99 23.17
N ALA A 51 12.22 -7.26 24.24
CA ALA A 51 11.29 -6.33 24.86
C ALA A 51 10.74 -5.31 23.82
N GLY A 52 9.43 -5.14 23.77
CA GLY A 52 8.72 -4.29 22.82
C GLY A 52 8.33 -4.97 21.51
N MET A 53 8.64 -6.27 21.35
CA MET A 53 8.27 -7.04 20.16
C MET A 53 7.28 -8.19 20.47
N GLU A 54 6.78 -8.25 21.68
CA GLU A 54 5.91 -9.33 22.15
C GLU A 54 4.65 -9.51 21.28
N ASN A 55 4.13 -8.39 20.78
CA ASN A 55 2.91 -8.39 19.94
C ASN A 55 3.19 -8.72 18.46
N LEU A 56 4.46 -8.74 18.02
CA LEU A 56 4.80 -9.07 16.64
C LEU A 56 4.70 -10.56 16.33
N THR A 57 4.74 -11.40 17.36
CA THR A 57 4.66 -12.88 17.21
C THR A 57 3.29 -13.36 16.74
N ASP A 58 2.24 -12.55 16.89
CA ASP A 58 0.88 -12.90 16.50
C ASP A 58 0.42 -12.25 15.18
N LEU A 59 1.31 -11.47 14.53
CA LEU A 59 0.98 -10.77 13.27
C LEU A 59 0.63 -11.74 12.12
N PHE A 60 1.15 -12.95 12.16
CA PHE A 60 0.99 -13.94 11.09
C PHE A 60 0.03 -15.08 11.46
N ASP A 61 -0.62 -15.03 12.61
CA ASP A 61 -1.65 -15.99 12.99
C ASP A 61 -3.02 -15.59 12.39
N SER A 62 -3.11 -15.76 11.09
CA SER A 62 -4.32 -15.52 10.30
C SER A 62 -4.50 -16.67 9.32
N PRO A 63 -5.70 -16.91 8.76
CA PRO A 63 -5.90 -17.89 7.71
C PRO A 63 -4.93 -17.68 6.53
N PHE A 64 -4.70 -16.42 6.15
CA PHE A 64 -3.71 -16.06 5.13
C PHE A 64 -2.28 -16.44 5.55
N GLY A 65 -1.87 -16.11 6.78
CA GLY A 65 -0.55 -16.45 7.32
C GLY A 65 -0.30 -17.97 7.43
N ARG A 66 -1.35 -18.74 7.62
CA ARG A 66 -1.30 -20.21 7.63
C ARG A 66 -1.44 -20.84 6.23
N GLY A 67 -1.68 -20.04 5.19
CA GLY A 67 -1.87 -20.52 3.82
C GLY A 67 -3.22 -21.21 3.58
N GLU A 68 -4.20 -20.96 4.43
CA GLU A 68 -5.56 -21.53 4.33
C GLU A 68 -6.45 -20.73 3.41
N GLU A 69 -6.19 -19.43 3.30
CA GLU A 69 -6.96 -18.48 2.48
C GLU A 69 -6.03 -17.56 1.70
N GLY A 70 -6.51 -17.09 0.53
CA GLY A 70 -5.89 -16.02 -0.21
C GLY A 70 -6.26 -14.64 0.35
N ILE A 71 -5.49 -13.62 -0.03
CA ILE A 71 -5.84 -12.23 0.22
C ILE A 71 -6.15 -11.55 -1.12
N THR A 72 -7.25 -10.79 -1.16
CA THR A 72 -7.62 -10.06 -2.37
C THR A 72 -6.61 -8.94 -2.63
N ILE A 73 -6.07 -8.91 -3.84
CA ILE A 73 -5.18 -7.85 -4.32
C ILE A 73 -5.84 -7.05 -5.42
N ASN A 74 -5.39 -5.82 -5.63
CA ASN A 74 -5.85 -5.00 -6.74
C ASN A 74 -5.05 -5.24 -8.02
N GLY A 75 -5.71 -5.13 -9.16
CA GLY A 75 -5.06 -4.89 -10.45
C GLY A 75 -4.52 -3.46 -10.49
N LEU A 76 -3.23 -3.28 -10.76
CA LEU A 76 -2.61 -1.96 -10.81
C LEU A 76 -2.57 -1.41 -12.23
N VAL A 77 -3.14 -0.21 -12.41
CA VAL A 77 -2.99 0.60 -13.63
C VAL A 77 -1.94 1.67 -13.34
N TRP A 78 -0.73 1.44 -13.85
CA TRP A 78 0.40 2.34 -13.68
C TRP A 78 0.25 3.59 -14.54
N MET A 79 0.92 4.67 -14.14
CA MET A 79 1.01 5.93 -14.89
C MET A 79 1.50 5.71 -16.32
N GLY A 80 1.03 6.52 -17.25
CA GLY A 80 1.41 6.51 -18.65
C GLY A 80 0.64 7.57 -19.41
N THR A 81 0.62 7.46 -20.73
CA THR A 81 -0.32 8.21 -21.56
C THR A 81 -1.75 7.69 -21.29
N TYR A 82 -2.74 8.47 -21.71
CA TYR A 82 -4.14 8.06 -21.58
C TYR A 82 -4.39 6.68 -22.23
N GLU A 83 -3.85 6.46 -23.41
CA GLU A 83 -4.02 5.23 -24.20
C GLU A 83 -3.36 4.02 -23.51
N GLU A 84 -2.18 4.21 -22.94
CA GLU A 84 -1.48 3.17 -22.18
C GLU A 84 -2.23 2.81 -20.89
N MET A 85 -2.75 3.81 -20.20
CA MET A 85 -3.53 3.59 -18.99
C MET A 85 -4.85 2.88 -19.31
N LEU A 86 -5.52 3.26 -20.38
CA LEU A 86 -6.74 2.60 -20.85
C LEU A 86 -6.49 1.13 -21.20
N ALA A 87 -5.44 0.85 -21.98
CA ALA A 87 -5.07 -0.53 -22.34
C ALA A 87 -4.76 -1.40 -21.11
N ARG A 88 -4.01 -0.87 -20.15
CA ARG A 88 -3.72 -1.57 -18.88
C ARG A 88 -4.97 -1.82 -18.05
N LEU A 89 -5.90 -0.85 -18.04
CA LEU A 89 -7.17 -0.98 -17.36
C LEU A 89 -7.99 -2.13 -17.95
N GLU A 90 -8.16 -2.15 -19.27
CA GLU A 90 -8.88 -3.20 -19.98
C GLU A 90 -8.24 -4.57 -19.73
N GLU A 91 -6.91 -4.67 -19.77
CA GLU A 91 -6.17 -5.90 -19.42
C GLU A 91 -6.54 -6.41 -18.02
N LYS A 92 -6.56 -5.54 -17.00
CA LYS A 92 -6.90 -5.94 -15.63
C LYS A 92 -8.34 -6.40 -15.47
N LEU A 93 -9.27 -5.70 -16.11
CA LEU A 93 -10.69 -6.09 -16.12
C LEU A 93 -10.92 -7.44 -16.83
N GLN A 94 -10.26 -7.66 -17.96
CA GLN A 94 -10.30 -8.94 -18.68
C GLN A 94 -9.66 -10.08 -17.89
N ALA A 95 -8.62 -9.79 -17.12
CA ALA A 95 -7.98 -10.76 -16.23
C ALA A 95 -8.83 -11.09 -14.97
N GLY A 96 -10.01 -10.45 -14.80
CA GLY A 96 -10.95 -10.76 -13.74
C GLY A 96 -10.65 -10.07 -12.39
N PHE A 97 -9.89 -8.99 -12.40
CA PHE A 97 -9.72 -8.20 -11.16
C PHE A 97 -11.03 -7.48 -10.79
N HIS A 98 -11.52 -7.73 -9.58
CA HIS A 98 -12.66 -7.05 -8.97
C HIS A 98 -12.28 -5.81 -8.15
N CYS A 99 -11.00 -5.53 -8.01
CA CYS A 99 -10.46 -4.30 -7.44
C CYS A 99 -9.38 -3.77 -8.38
N VAL A 100 -9.49 -2.52 -8.78
CA VAL A 100 -8.50 -1.86 -9.63
C VAL A 100 -8.02 -0.58 -8.95
N LYS A 101 -6.70 -0.39 -8.93
CA LYS A 101 -6.06 0.83 -8.41
C LYS A 101 -5.41 1.59 -9.55
N LEU A 102 -5.87 2.81 -9.82
CA LEU A 102 -5.30 3.70 -10.83
C LEU A 102 -4.31 4.66 -10.18
N LYS A 103 -3.11 4.75 -10.73
CA LYS A 103 -2.17 5.83 -10.45
C LYS A 103 -2.62 7.06 -11.22
N ILE A 104 -2.93 8.15 -10.51
CA ILE A 104 -3.39 9.43 -11.08
C ILE A 104 -2.47 10.57 -10.64
N GLY A 105 -2.71 11.77 -11.14
CA GLY A 105 -1.91 12.97 -10.83
C GLY A 105 -0.69 13.16 -11.76
N ALA A 106 -0.60 12.40 -12.85
CA ALA A 106 0.52 12.46 -13.79
C ALA A 106 0.13 13.06 -15.16
N ILE A 107 -1.12 12.95 -15.54
CA ILE A 107 -1.67 13.54 -16.79
C ILE A 107 -2.76 14.54 -16.45
N ASP A 108 -3.42 15.10 -17.49
CA ASP A 108 -4.54 15.99 -17.28
C ASP A 108 -5.66 15.31 -16.47
N PHE A 109 -6.11 15.96 -15.41
CA PHE A 109 -7.08 15.42 -14.46
C PHE A 109 -8.42 15.03 -15.12
N PHE A 110 -8.87 15.75 -16.14
CA PHE A 110 -10.11 15.39 -16.83
C PHE A 110 -9.97 14.12 -17.65
N LYS A 111 -8.78 13.83 -18.17
CA LYS A 111 -8.47 12.56 -18.82
C LYS A 111 -8.45 11.40 -17.82
N GLU A 112 -7.93 11.64 -16.61
CA GLU A 112 -7.97 10.65 -15.52
C GLU A 112 -9.41 10.37 -15.08
N LEU A 113 -10.25 11.41 -14.96
CA LEU A 113 -11.68 11.25 -14.69
C LEU A 113 -12.40 10.49 -15.81
N ASP A 114 -12.04 10.68 -17.07
CA ASP A 114 -12.64 9.93 -18.19
C ASP A 114 -12.34 8.43 -18.10
N LEU A 115 -11.12 8.04 -17.72
CA LEU A 115 -10.77 6.63 -17.45
C LEU A 115 -11.65 6.04 -16.34
N ILE A 116 -11.81 6.77 -15.24
CA ILE A 116 -12.65 6.36 -14.11
C ILE A 116 -14.11 6.25 -14.52
N LYS A 117 -14.60 7.24 -15.26
CA LYS A 117 -15.97 7.24 -15.80
C LYS A 117 -16.23 6.02 -16.67
N ARG A 118 -15.33 5.66 -17.57
CA ARG A 118 -15.45 4.47 -18.45
C ARG A 118 -15.64 3.19 -17.64
N ILE A 119 -14.96 3.05 -16.50
CA ILE A 119 -15.17 1.90 -15.63
C ILE A 119 -16.60 1.93 -15.07
N ARG A 120 -17.05 3.08 -14.57
CA ARG A 120 -18.37 3.22 -13.94
C ARG A 120 -19.53 3.17 -14.95
N ASP A 121 -19.29 3.49 -16.21
CA ASP A 121 -20.29 3.32 -17.27
C ASP A 121 -20.57 1.82 -17.55
N VAL A 122 -19.66 0.92 -17.19
CA VAL A 122 -19.76 -0.52 -17.45
C VAL A 122 -19.97 -1.34 -16.17
N TYR A 123 -19.30 -0.96 -15.10
CA TYR A 123 -19.26 -1.73 -13.84
C TYR A 123 -19.75 -0.91 -12.66
N THR A 124 -20.66 -1.48 -11.87
CA THR A 124 -21.05 -0.88 -10.58
C THR A 124 -19.92 -0.99 -9.55
N LYS A 125 -20.05 -0.28 -8.43
CA LYS A 125 -19.07 -0.36 -7.34
C LYS A 125 -19.01 -1.74 -6.66
N GLU A 126 -20.10 -2.49 -6.73
CA GLU A 126 -20.18 -3.88 -6.22
C GLU A 126 -19.47 -4.87 -7.14
N GLN A 127 -19.40 -4.56 -8.44
CA GLN A 127 -18.72 -5.41 -9.42
C GLN A 127 -17.20 -5.14 -9.46
N VAL A 128 -16.82 -3.86 -9.42
CA VAL A 128 -15.42 -3.44 -9.46
C VAL A 128 -15.17 -2.33 -8.44
N GLU A 129 -14.42 -2.63 -7.39
CA GLU A 129 -13.90 -1.63 -6.47
C GLU A 129 -12.83 -0.79 -7.14
N LEU A 130 -12.97 0.54 -7.06
CA LEU A 130 -11.96 1.47 -7.58
C LEU A 130 -11.21 2.15 -6.45
N ARG A 131 -9.89 2.09 -6.53
CA ARG A 131 -8.95 2.85 -5.70
C ARG A 131 -8.13 3.76 -6.59
N VAL A 132 -7.75 4.91 -6.07
CA VAL A 132 -6.84 5.82 -6.79
C VAL A 132 -5.66 6.19 -5.90
N ASP A 133 -4.54 6.50 -6.53
CA ASP A 133 -3.34 6.95 -5.85
C ASP A 133 -2.74 8.11 -6.65
N ALA A 134 -2.82 9.29 -6.06
CA ALA A 134 -2.36 10.52 -6.71
C ALA A 134 -0.86 10.77 -6.52
N ASN A 135 -0.16 10.00 -5.68
CA ASN A 135 1.27 10.13 -5.39
C ASN A 135 1.72 11.58 -5.08
N GLY A 136 0.85 12.36 -4.43
CA GLY A 136 1.09 13.77 -4.13
C GLY A 136 0.98 14.69 -5.35
N GLY A 137 0.27 14.26 -6.40
CA GLY A 137 0.17 15.00 -7.65
C GLY A 137 -0.76 16.21 -7.60
N PHE A 138 -1.69 16.26 -6.63
CA PHE A 138 -2.60 17.40 -6.52
C PHE A 138 -1.94 18.57 -5.81
N LEU A 139 -2.25 19.77 -6.26
CA LEU A 139 -1.93 20.98 -5.53
C LEU A 139 -2.94 21.15 -4.38
N PRO A 140 -2.51 21.60 -3.19
CA PRO A 140 -3.43 21.80 -2.05
C PRO A 140 -4.64 22.69 -2.38
N GLU A 141 -4.45 23.68 -3.24
CA GLU A 141 -5.49 24.62 -3.67
C GLU A 141 -6.60 23.96 -4.48
N ASN A 142 -6.26 22.89 -5.20
CA ASN A 142 -7.18 22.18 -6.11
C ASN A 142 -7.64 20.83 -5.54
N ALA A 143 -6.99 20.35 -4.48
CA ALA A 143 -7.21 19.01 -3.96
C ALA A 143 -8.68 18.74 -3.61
N MET A 144 -9.34 19.67 -2.92
CA MET A 144 -10.74 19.50 -2.53
C MET A 144 -11.67 19.38 -3.75
N SER A 145 -11.54 20.25 -4.74
CA SER A 145 -12.36 20.19 -5.95
C SER A 145 -12.11 18.91 -6.78
N GLN A 146 -10.87 18.42 -6.79
CA GLN A 146 -10.52 17.16 -7.42
C GLN A 146 -11.09 15.96 -6.66
N LEU A 147 -11.03 15.96 -5.32
CA LEU A 147 -11.65 14.95 -4.49
C LEU A 147 -13.18 14.91 -4.65
N GLU A 148 -13.83 16.07 -4.68
CA GLU A 148 -15.27 16.17 -4.93
C GLU A 148 -15.65 15.63 -6.32
N ALA A 149 -14.81 15.84 -7.32
CA ALA A 149 -15.03 15.29 -8.67
C ALA A 149 -14.89 13.76 -8.68
N LEU A 150 -13.88 13.23 -7.99
CA LEU A 150 -13.65 11.79 -7.84
C LEU A 150 -14.76 11.10 -7.05
N ALA A 151 -15.27 11.73 -5.99
CA ALA A 151 -16.32 11.17 -5.13
C ALA A 151 -17.61 10.84 -5.90
N LYS A 152 -17.86 11.48 -7.04
CA LYS A 152 -19.02 11.20 -7.90
C LYS A 152 -19.00 9.84 -8.57
N TYR A 153 -17.85 9.16 -8.52
CA TYR A 153 -17.63 7.87 -9.17
C TYR A 153 -17.52 6.70 -8.19
N ASP A 154 -18.06 6.84 -6.98
CA ASP A 154 -18.00 5.77 -5.95
C ASP A 154 -16.59 5.19 -5.77
N ILE A 155 -15.59 6.07 -5.65
CA ILE A 155 -14.20 5.67 -5.36
C ILE A 155 -14.13 5.15 -3.92
N HIS A 156 -13.54 3.97 -3.73
CA HIS A 156 -13.34 3.39 -2.39
C HIS A 156 -12.38 4.23 -1.55
N SER A 157 -11.25 4.61 -2.13
CA SER A 157 -10.21 5.35 -1.41
C SER A 157 -9.26 6.08 -2.35
N ILE A 158 -8.67 7.15 -1.84
CA ILE A 158 -7.54 7.82 -2.46
C ILE A 158 -6.31 7.74 -1.55
N GLU A 159 -5.16 7.44 -2.14
CA GLU A 159 -3.87 7.47 -1.48
C GLU A 159 -3.12 8.73 -1.86
N GLN A 160 -2.55 9.39 -0.87
CA GLN A 160 -1.66 10.54 -0.97
C GLN A 160 -2.10 11.59 -2.02
N PRO A 161 -3.22 12.29 -1.82
CA PRO A 161 -3.70 13.30 -2.77
C PRO A 161 -2.72 14.45 -2.94
N ILE A 162 -2.11 14.95 -1.86
CA ILE A 162 -1.11 16.02 -1.86
C ILE A 162 0.25 15.50 -1.38
N LYS A 163 1.31 16.26 -1.64
CA LYS A 163 2.68 15.89 -1.23
C LYS A 163 2.79 15.72 0.29
N GLN A 164 3.68 14.82 0.71
CA GLN A 164 4.00 14.57 2.11
C GLN A 164 4.48 15.85 2.83
N HIS A 165 4.43 15.82 4.15
CA HIS A 165 4.82 16.93 5.05
C HIS A 165 3.95 18.18 4.96
N GLN A 166 2.75 18.08 4.41
CA GLN A 166 1.75 19.15 4.34
C GLN A 166 0.55 18.90 5.25
N TRP A 167 0.77 18.31 6.43
CA TRP A 167 -0.27 17.90 7.38
C TRP A 167 -1.37 18.95 7.66
N PRO A 168 -1.04 20.27 7.77
CA PRO A 168 -2.09 21.28 7.96
C PRO A 168 -3.02 21.46 6.74
N LYS A 169 -2.65 20.91 5.58
CA LYS A 169 -3.43 20.99 4.35
C LYS A 169 -4.19 19.68 4.02
N MET A 170 -3.84 18.63 4.73
CA MET A 170 -4.47 17.31 4.61
C MET A 170 -5.65 17.18 5.59
#